data_02b89e8f4c67409af64ddf1556dfcbad
#
_entry.id   02b89e8f4c67409af64ddf1556dfcbad
#
_cell.length_a   1.000
_cell.length_b   1.000
_cell.length_c   1.000
_cell.angle_alpha   90.00
_cell.angle_beta   90.00
_cell.angle_gamma   90.00
#
_symmetry.space_group_name_H-M   'P 1'
#
loop_
_entity.id
_entity.type
_entity.pdbx_description
1 polymer ?
#
loop_
_entity_poly.entity_id
_entity_poly.type
_entity_poly.pdbx_seq_one_letter_code
_entity_poly.pdbx_strand_id
1 'polypeptide(L)'
;MTATIESFELVASVEPEIVRLMDEHRERRQLWYAHDVVPWEMGRSFRDEPWDESQATLSPEVRTALQLNLLTEDNLPYYHAKIAGSFDEGSPMAEWSRLWTAEEGQHSIAIRNYLLATRNCDPAQLEDERVATVTKGWTYDSPCPVEVFAYTSAQELATRISHRNSGVKADCEIAHEVMTRVAVDENHHFMFYRGVTTAMLKQAPGLVLDAIHGALVDFQMPGTGIPNFNRRAVAIARAGIYNLRIHAEQVVQPLLRHWRIDAIEGLDARASELQEKILAIPGTLIAQAEAFEARLSKRDARAAVRA
;
A
#
# COMPACT_ATOMS: atom_id res chain seq x y z
N MET A 1 4.84 8.23 -27.49
CA MET A 1 5.52 7.07 -28.11
C MET A 1 7.02 7.03 -27.78
N THR A 2 7.80 8.10 -28.01
CA THR A 2 9.25 8.14 -27.73
C THR A 2 9.56 7.94 -26.24
N ALA A 3 8.93 8.68 -25.34
CA ALA A 3 9.14 8.57 -23.89
C ALA A 3 8.79 7.17 -23.31
N THR A 4 7.83 6.46 -23.93
CA THR A 4 7.49 5.10 -23.52
C THR A 4 8.60 4.11 -23.92
N ILE A 5 9.20 4.25 -25.10
CA ILE A 5 10.32 3.40 -25.55
C ILE A 5 11.53 3.62 -24.63
N GLU A 6 11.91 4.87 -24.38
CA GLU A 6 13.00 5.23 -23.47
C GLU A 6 12.80 4.65 -22.05
N SER A 7 11.56 4.59 -21.59
CA SER A 7 11.22 4.00 -20.28
C SER A 7 11.45 2.49 -20.22
N PHE A 8 11.11 1.74 -21.29
CA PHE A 8 11.40 0.31 -21.37
C PHE A 8 12.91 0.03 -21.48
N GLU A 9 13.62 0.83 -22.28
CA GLU A 9 15.08 0.73 -22.41
C GLU A 9 15.77 1.00 -21.08
N LEU A 10 15.30 1.99 -20.30
CA LEU A 10 15.82 2.29 -18.97
C LEU A 10 15.62 1.11 -18.00
N VAL A 11 14.43 0.50 -17.98
CA VAL A 11 14.19 -0.68 -17.12
C VAL A 11 15.09 -1.84 -17.54
N ALA A 12 15.23 -2.11 -18.82
CA ALA A 12 16.15 -3.15 -19.33
C ALA A 12 17.60 -2.88 -18.92
N SER A 13 18.04 -1.63 -18.91
CA SER A 13 19.41 -1.25 -18.54
C SER A 13 19.74 -1.51 -17.07
N VAL A 14 18.73 -1.61 -16.19
CA VAL A 14 18.90 -1.89 -14.75
C VAL A 14 18.57 -3.34 -14.36
N GLU A 15 18.33 -4.24 -15.32
CA GLU A 15 18.07 -5.66 -15.04
C GLU A 15 19.11 -6.32 -14.12
N PRO A 16 20.41 -6.07 -14.24
CA PRO A 16 21.39 -6.63 -13.30
C PRO A 16 21.14 -6.21 -11.86
N GLU A 17 20.67 -4.99 -11.65
CA GLU A 17 20.31 -4.47 -10.34
C GLU A 17 18.98 -5.06 -9.84
N ILE A 18 18.01 -5.29 -10.73
CA ILE A 18 16.76 -5.99 -10.41
C ILE A 18 17.08 -7.39 -9.89
N VAL A 19 17.93 -8.15 -10.58
CA VAL A 19 18.36 -9.49 -10.15
C VAL A 19 19.03 -9.42 -8.77
N ARG A 20 19.98 -8.51 -8.58
CA ARG A 20 20.68 -8.33 -7.30
C ARG A 20 19.72 -8.02 -6.15
N LEU A 21 18.75 -7.11 -6.36
CA LEU A 21 17.76 -6.74 -5.35
C LEU A 21 16.78 -7.89 -5.05
N MET A 22 16.43 -8.69 -6.04
CA MET A 22 15.60 -9.88 -5.88
C MET A 22 16.34 -10.97 -5.08
N ASP A 23 17.62 -11.15 -5.31
CA ASP A 23 18.45 -12.10 -4.54
C ASP A 23 18.60 -11.62 -3.08
N GLU A 24 18.85 -10.32 -2.85
CA GLU A 24 18.84 -9.75 -1.50
C GLU A 24 17.52 -9.93 -0.78
N HIS A 25 16.40 -9.78 -1.49
CA HIS A 25 15.06 -10.04 -0.94
C HIS A 25 14.94 -11.51 -0.52
N ARG A 26 15.33 -12.45 -1.38
CA ARG A 26 15.30 -13.90 -1.07
C ARG A 26 16.14 -14.28 0.15
N GLU A 27 17.28 -13.64 0.33
CA GLU A 27 18.15 -13.86 1.49
C GLU A 27 17.57 -13.30 2.80
N ARG A 28 16.88 -12.18 2.73
CA ARG A 28 16.37 -11.47 3.91
C ARG A 28 14.97 -11.88 4.35
N ARG A 29 14.14 -12.33 3.42
CA ARG A 29 12.74 -12.71 3.72
C ARG A 29 12.71 -13.90 4.68
N GLN A 30 11.74 -13.89 5.58
CA GLN A 30 11.41 -15.01 6.42
C GLN A 30 10.06 -15.57 5.99
N LEU A 31 10.05 -16.79 5.46
CA LEU A 31 8.79 -17.44 5.11
C LEU A 31 7.97 -17.71 6.37
N TRP A 32 6.72 -17.36 6.32
CA TRP A 32 5.73 -17.60 7.36
C TRP A 32 4.39 -17.99 6.70
N TYR A 33 3.50 -18.57 7.46
CA TYR A 33 2.24 -19.03 6.91
C TYR A 33 1.08 -18.66 7.84
N ALA A 34 -0.13 -18.47 7.27
CA ALA A 34 -1.31 -18.10 8.03
C ALA A 34 -1.61 -19.08 9.17
N HIS A 35 -1.29 -20.38 9.00
CA HIS A 35 -1.50 -21.38 10.03
C HIS A 35 -0.59 -21.22 11.26
N ASP A 36 0.49 -20.43 11.17
CA ASP A 36 1.39 -20.18 12.30
C ASP A 36 0.90 -19.04 13.20
N VAL A 37 0.12 -18.09 12.64
CA VAL A 37 -0.25 -16.84 13.33
C VAL A 37 -1.75 -16.66 13.54
N VAL A 38 -2.59 -17.39 12.82
CA VAL A 38 -4.06 -17.34 13.00
C VAL A 38 -4.48 -18.21 14.19
N PRO A 39 -5.28 -17.70 15.14
CA PRO A 39 -5.73 -18.44 16.31
C PRO A 39 -6.89 -19.39 15.95
N TRP A 40 -6.58 -20.48 15.27
CA TRP A 40 -7.58 -21.45 14.76
C TRP A 40 -8.45 -22.06 15.85
N GLU A 41 -7.92 -22.20 17.06
CA GLU A 41 -8.63 -22.69 18.23
C GLU A 41 -9.78 -21.78 18.70
N MET A 42 -9.77 -20.51 18.29
CA MET A 42 -10.88 -19.56 18.54
C MET A 42 -12.03 -19.73 17.53
N GLY A 43 -11.78 -20.46 16.45
CA GLY A 43 -12.75 -20.65 15.37
C GLY A 43 -13.99 -21.41 15.84
N ARG A 44 -15.17 -20.89 15.47
CA ARG A 44 -16.47 -21.51 15.74
C ARG A 44 -17.31 -21.53 14.47
N SER A 45 -18.14 -22.56 14.32
CA SER A 45 -19.02 -22.70 13.15
C SER A 45 -20.04 -21.56 13.09
N PHE A 46 -20.04 -20.80 12.02
CA PHE A 46 -21.08 -19.78 11.76
C PHE A 46 -22.45 -20.38 11.44
N ARG A 47 -22.53 -21.68 11.15
CA ARG A 47 -23.80 -22.40 10.96
C ARG A 47 -24.46 -22.68 12.28
N ASP A 48 -23.68 -23.10 13.31
CA ASP A 48 -24.17 -23.48 14.61
C ASP A 48 -24.35 -22.27 15.54
N GLU A 49 -23.50 -21.26 15.35
CA GLU A 49 -23.53 -20.00 16.07
C GLU A 49 -23.43 -18.83 15.04
N PRO A 50 -24.56 -18.31 14.55
CA PRO A 50 -24.54 -17.17 13.64
C PRO A 50 -23.78 -15.98 14.22
N TRP A 51 -23.18 -15.18 13.34
CA TRP A 51 -22.46 -13.99 13.77
C TRP A 51 -23.38 -12.93 14.33
N ASP A 52 -22.92 -12.27 15.38
CA ASP A 52 -23.57 -11.11 16.01
C ASP A 52 -22.50 -10.06 16.37
N GLU A 53 -22.81 -8.78 16.25
CA GLU A 53 -21.90 -7.65 16.51
C GLU A 53 -21.25 -7.70 17.89
N SER A 54 -21.96 -8.23 18.93
CA SER A 54 -21.45 -8.35 20.29
C SER A 54 -20.29 -9.36 20.45
N GLN A 55 -20.06 -10.17 19.44
CA GLN A 55 -18.95 -11.15 19.42
C GLN A 55 -17.62 -10.51 19.02
N ALA A 56 -17.66 -9.33 18.36
CA ALA A 56 -16.48 -8.62 17.95
C ALA A 56 -15.76 -8.00 19.15
N THR A 57 -14.47 -8.23 19.25
CA THR A 57 -13.63 -7.77 20.37
C THR A 57 -12.81 -6.54 20.00
N LEU A 58 -12.52 -6.32 18.72
CA LEU A 58 -11.80 -5.15 18.24
C LEU A 58 -12.73 -3.95 18.10
N SER A 59 -12.16 -2.75 18.24
CA SER A 59 -12.92 -1.50 18.01
C SER A 59 -13.44 -1.43 16.55
N PRO A 60 -14.56 -0.73 16.30
CA PRO A 60 -15.12 -0.58 14.96
C PRO A 60 -14.12 0.02 13.95
N GLU A 61 -13.27 0.94 14.39
CA GLU A 61 -12.26 1.59 13.56
C GLU A 61 -11.16 0.62 13.13
N VAL A 62 -10.69 -0.23 14.05
CA VAL A 62 -9.69 -1.26 13.77
C VAL A 62 -10.27 -2.32 12.83
N ARG A 63 -11.49 -2.80 13.11
CA ARG A 63 -12.18 -3.74 12.21
C ARG A 63 -12.34 -3.15 10.80
N THR A 64 -12.70 -1.87 10.71
CA THR A 64 -12.80 -1.15 9.43
C THR A 64 -11.45 -1.12 8.71
N ALA A 65 -10.34 -0.88 9.44
CA ALA A 65 -9.00 -0.85 8.85
C ALA A 65 -8.57 -2.25 8.36
N LEU A 66 -8.75 -3.29 9.17
CA LEU A 66 -8.40 -4.66 8.79
C LEU A 66 -9.21 -5.15 7.59
N GLN A 67 -10.53 -4.86 7.55
CA GLN A 67 -11.38 -5.20 6.41
C GLN A 67 -10.98 -4.43 5.15
N LEU A 68 -10.64 -3.12 5.27
CA LEU A 68 -10.18 -2.35 4.12
C LEU A 68 -8.85 -2.87 3.59
N ASN A 69 -7.89 -3.16 4.48
CA ASN A 69 -6.61 -3.76 4.11
C ASN A 69 -6.86 -5.10 3.38
N LEU A 70 -7.65 -6.00 3.97
CA LEU A 70 -8.00 -7.29 3.35
C LEU A 70 -8.59 -7.14 1.95
N LEU A 71 -9.57 -6.24 1.78
CA LEU A 71 -10.20 -6.03 0.47
C LEU A 71 -9.25 -5.39 -0.55
N THR A 72 -8.24 -4.66 -0.08
CA THR A 72 -7.14 -4.18 -0.94
C THR A 72 -6.28 -5.34 -1.40
N GLU A 73 -5.88 -6.25 -0.50
CA GLU A 73 -5.13 -7.46 -0.83
C GLU A 73 -5.90 -8.40 -1.79
N ASP A 74 -7.22 -8.50 -1.65
CA ASP A 74 -8.07 -9.31 -2.53
C ASP A 74 -8.08 -8.83 -4.00
N ASN A 75 -7.63 -7.62 -4.28
CA ASN A 75 -7.43 -7.10 -5.64
C ASN A 75 -6.09 -7.53 -6.28
N LEU A 76 -5.29 -8.33 -5.61
CA LEU A 76 -4.00 -8.85 -6.10
C LEU A 76 -4.01 -9.35 -7.56
N PRO A 77 -5.05 -10.04 -8.07
CA PRO A 77 -5.09 -10.46 -9.47
C PRO A 77 -4.93 -9.30 -10.47
N TYR A 78 -5.46 -8.12 -10.14
CA TYR A 78 -5.35 -6.94 -11.00
C TYR A 78 -3.98 -6.27 -10.88
N TYR A 79 -3.40 -6.25 -9.69
CA TYR A 79 -2.04 -5.73 -9.46
C TYR A 79 -1.02 -6.61 -10.19
N HIS A 80 -1.13 -7.94 -10.03
CA HIS A 80 -0.31 -8.90 -10.75
C HIS A 80 -0.42 -8.70 -12.27
N ALA A 81 -1.64 -8.65 -12.80
CA ALA A 81 -1.87 -8.48 -14.23
C ALA A 81 -1.26 -7.18 -14.77
N LYS A 82 -1.33 -6.07 -13.99
CA LYS A 82 -0.72 -4.80 -14.36
C LYS A 82 0.80 -4.87 -14.38
N ILE A 83 1.42 -5.42 -13.33
CA ILE A 83 2.88 -5.51 -13.23
C ILE A 83 3.41 -6.51 -14.26
N ALA A 84 2.88 -7.74 -14.29
CA ALA A 84 3.31 -8.77 -15.21
C ALA A 84 3.10 -8.38 -16.69
N GLY A 85 1.99 -7.72 -17.01
CA GLY A 85 1.70 -7.23 -18.36
C GLY A 85 2.56 -6.04 -18.81
N SER A 86 3.36 -5.45 -17.91
CA SER A 86 4.28 -4.36 -18.23
C SER A 86 5.68 -4.82 -18.64
N PHE A 87 5.99 -6.13 -18.55
CA PHE A 87 7.34 -6.66 -18.79
C PHE A 87 7.27 -7.97 -19.58
N ASP A 88 8.36 -8.28 -20.31
CA ASP A 88 8.49 -9.53 -21.05
C ASP A 88 8.48 -10.74 -20.10
N GLU A 89 7.81 -11.84 -20.50
CA GLU A 89 7.61 -13.03 -19.66
C GLU A 89 8.91 -13.66 -19.15
N GLY A 90 10.00 -13.57 -19.93
CA GLY A 90 11.33 -14.07 -19.56
C GLY A 90 12.19 -13.09 -18.76
N SER A 91 11.70 -11.89 -18.47
CA SER A 91 12.47 -10.85 -17.77
C SER A 91 12.62 -11.12 -16.27
N PRO A 92 13.65 -10.55 -15.62
CA PRO A 92 13.77 -10.57 -14.17
C PRO A 92 12.55 -9.97 -13.45
N MET A 93 11.88 -8.98 -14.04
CA MET A 93 10.66 -8.40 -13.49
C MET A 93 9.46 -9.34 -13.52
N ALA A 94 9.34 -10.18 -14.55
CA ALA A 94 8.31 -11.22 -14.58
C ALA A 94 8.56 -12.28 -13.50
N GLU A 95 9.82 -12.62 -13.22
CA GLU A 95 10.18 -13.51 -12.11
C GLU A 95 9.85 -12.88 -10.75
N TRP A 96 10.23 -11.61 -10.55
CA TRP A 96 9.87 -10.84 -9.36
C TRP A 96 8.35 -10.78 -9.17
N SER A 97 7.60 -10.47 -10.21
CA SER A 97 6.13 -10.37 -10.14
C SER A 97 5.48 -11.66 -9.63
N ARG A 98 5.98 -12.83 -10.05
CA ARG A 98 5.49 -14.13 -9.55
C ARG A 98 5.86 -14.37 -8.09
N LEU A 99 7.08 -14.02 -7.69
CA LEU A 99 7.56 -14.13 -6.31
C LEU A 99 6.74 -13.23 -5.38
N TRP A 100 6.65 -11.96 -5.70
CA TRP A 100 5.87 -10.96 -4.99
C TRP A 100 4.39 -11.38 -4.86
N THR A 101 3.76 -11.83 -5.95
CA THR A 101 2.36 -12.29 -5.92
C THR A 101 2.15 -13.49 -4.98
N ALA A 102 3.13 -14.40 -4.87
CA ALA A 102 3.03 -15.52 -3.95
C ALA A 102 3.08 -15.09 -2.47
N GLU A 103 3.84 -14.03 -2.18
CA GLU A 103 3.94 -13.44 -0.83
C GLU A 103 2.69 -12.62 -0.49
N GLU A 104 2.25 -11.73 -1.41
CA GLU A 104 1.03 -10.93 -1.26
C GLU A 104 -0.23 -11.77 -1.03
N GLY A 105 -0.34 -12.91 -1.73
CA GLY A 105 -1.46 -13.84 -1.52
C GLY A 105 -1.58 -14.35 -0.07
N GLN A 106 -0.47 -14.39 0.67
CA GLN A 106 -0.45 -14.78 2.07
C GLN A 106 -1.10 -13.71 2.98
N HIS A 107 -1.01 -12.43 2.61
CA HIS A 107 -1.57 -11.32 3.38
C HIS A 107 -3.09 -11.42 3.46
N SER A 108 -3.78 -11.58 2.33
CA SER A 108 -5.24 -11.72 2.32
C SER A 108 -5.69 -12.98 3.06
N ILE A 109 -4.98 -14.10 2.93
CA ILE A 109 -5.27 -15.36 3.63
C ILE A 109 -5.17 -15.16 5.15
N ALA A 110 -4.09 -14.54 5.64
CA ALA A 110 -3.88 -14.36 7.08
C ALA A 110 -4.89 -13.39 7.70
N ILE A 111 -5.11 -12.22 7.10
CA ILE A 111 -6.05 -11.21 7.61
C ILE A 111 -7.48 -11.75 7.60
N ARG A 112 -7.91 -12.42 6.51
CA ARG A 112 -9.24 -13.05 6.41
C ARG A 112 -9.47 -14.07 7.49
N ASN A 113 -8.54 -15.00 7.61
CA ASN A 113 -8.67 -16.09 8.57
C ASN A 113 -8.64 -15.59 10.01
N TYR A 114 -7.82 -14.58 10.31
CA TYR A 114 -7.83 -13.90 11.61
C TYR A 114 -9.21 -13.30 11.91
N LEU A 115 -9.77 -12.50 11.00
CA LEU A 115 -11.07 -11.86 11.20
C LEU A 115 -12.19 -12.89 11.41
N LEU A 116 -12.18 -14.00 10.65
CA LEU A 116 -13.18 -15.07 10.76
C LEU A 116 -13.01 -15.89 12.04
N ALA A 117 -11.79 -16.34 12.36
CA ALA A 117 -11.52 -17.14 13.55
C ALA A 117 -11.87 -16.40 14.85
N THR A 118 -11.55 -15.10 14.90
CA THR A 118 -11.82 -14.23 16.05
C THR A 118 -13.20 -13.56 16.03
N ARG A 119 -14.01 -13.82 15.00
CA ARG A 119 -15.37 -13.27 14.82
C ARG A 119 -15.41 -11.73 14.80
N ASN A 120 -14.35 -11.09 14.34
CA ASN A 120 -14.24 -9.64 14.24
C ASN A 120 -14.84 -9.07 12.94
N CYS A 121 -15.62 -9.84 12.20
CA CYS A 121 -16.37 -9.41 11.02
C CYS A 121 -17.64 -10.26 10.83
N ASP A 122 -18.64 -9.68 10.18
CA ASP A 122 -19.75 -10.44 9.60
C ASP A 122 -19.22 -11.19 8.35
N PRO A 123 -19.24 -12.55 8.35
CA PRO A 123 -18.70 -13.32 7.24
C PRO A 123 -19.48 -13.14 5.94
N ALA A 124 -20.80 -12.92 6.00
CA ALA A 124 -21.63 -12.71 4.82
C ALA A 124 -21.35 -11.34 4.20
N GLN A 125 -21.32 -10.29 5.02
CA GLN A 125 -20.98 -8.94 4.56
C GLN A 125 -19.57 -8.91 3.98
N LEU A 126 -18.60 -9.57 4.62
CA LEU A 126 -17.21 -9.59 4.12
C LEU A 126 -17.12 -10.23 2.74
N GLU A 127 -17.83 -11.34 2.49
CA GLU A 127 -17.85 -11.99 1.18
C GLU A 127 -18.59 -11.17 0.11
N ASP A 128 -19.72 -10.54 0.45
CA ASP A 128 -20.43 -9.64 -0.46
C ASP A 128 -19.51 -8.48 -0.89
N GLU A 129 -18.78 -7.90 0.04
CA GLU A 129 -17.83 -6.80 -0.23
C GLU A 129 -16.63 -7.28 -1.05
N ARG A 130 -16.10 -8.49 -0.79
CA ARG A 130 -15.05 -9.10 -1.59
C ARG A 130 -15.50 -9.30 -3.04
N VAL A 131 -16.67 -9.92 -3.23
CA VAL A 131 -17.23 -10.14 -4.57
C VAL A 131 -17.41 -8.81 -5.30
N ALA A 132 -17.96 -7.79 -4.65
CA ALA A 132 -18.15 -6.46 -5.23
C ALA A 132 -16.80 -5.83 -5.61
N THR A 133 -15.78 -5.94 -4.74
CA THR A 133 -14.44 -5.39 -4.94
C THR A 133 -13.74 -6.07 -6.12
N VAL A 134 -13.65 -7.40 -6.10
CA VAL A 134 -12.94 -8.17 -7.14
C VAL A 134 -13.68 -8.11 -8.49
N THR A 135 -15.02 -8.10 -8.49
CA THR A 135 -15.79 -7.94 -9.73
C THR A 135 -15.59 -6.56 -10.36
N LYS A 136 -15.45 -5.51 -9.54
CA LYS A 136 -15.17 -4.16 -10.03
C LYS A 136 -13.74 -4.05 -10.56
N GLY A 137 -12.80 -4.72 -9.91
CA GLY A 137 -11.40 -4.68 -10.23
C GLY A 137 -10.71 -3.36 -9.87
N TRP A 138 -9.47 -3.27 -10.30
CA TRP A 138 -8.64 -2.08 -10.14
C TRP A 138 -7.84 -1.81 -11.41
N THR A 139 -7.65 -0.55 -11.74
CA THR A 139 -6.83 -0.12 -12.88
C THR A 139 -5.88 0.98 -12.45
N TYR A 140 -4.70 0.97 -13.04
CA TYR A 140 -3.71 2.04 -12.95
C TYR A 140 -3.27 2.39 -14.36
N ASP A 141 -3.71 3.54 -14.84
CA ASP A 141 -3.60 3.95 -16.24
C ASP A 141 -2.26 4.67 -16.52
N SER A 142 -1.14 4.12 -16.08
CA SER A 142 0.16 4.59 -16.52
C SER A 142 0.74 3.68 -17.60
N PRO A 143 1.07 4.21 -18.77
CA PRO A 143 1.79 3.47 -19.81
C PRO A 143 3.30 3.41 -19.54
N CYS A 144 3.80 4.12 -18.52
CA CYS A 144 5.21 4.26 -18.22
C CYS A 144 5.65 3.22 -17.18
N PRO A 145 6.48 2.22 -17.54
CA PRO A 145 6.95 1.22 -16.58
C PRO A 145 7.77 1.82 -15.44
N VAL A 146 8.48 2.93 -15.67
CA VAL A 146 9.24 3.64 -14.61
C VAL A 146 8.31 4.22 -13.56
N GLU A 147 7.15 4.74 -13.96
CA GLU A 147 6.13 5.24 -13.03
C GLU A 147 5.54 4.14 -12.16
N VAL A 148 5.40 2.92 -12.69
CA VAL A 148 4.97 1.75 -11.90
C VAL A 148 5.90 1.52 -10.72
N PHE A 149 7.22 1.59 -10.91
CA PHE A 149 8.20 1.44 -9.81
C PHE A 149 8.10 2.58 -8.78
N ALA A 150 7.95 3.81 -9.23
CA ALA A 150 7.80 4.96 -8.33
C ALA A 150 6.51 4.86 -7.50
N TYR A 151 5.39 4.53 -8.18
CA TYR A 151 4.09 4.31 -7.53
C TYR A 151 4.15 3.16 -6.53
N THR A 152 4.67 1.99 -6.92
CA THR A 152 4.72 0.82 -6.05
C THR A 152 5.66 1.06 -4.86
N SER A 153 6.75 1.81 -5.03
CA SER A 153 7.60 2.23 -3.90
C SER A 153 6.81 3.00 -2.83
N ALA A 154 5.91 3.89 -3.24
CA ALA A 154 5.08 4.65 -2.31
C ALA A 154 3.94 3.80 -1.74
N GLN A 155 3.35 2.94 -2.56
CA GLN A 155 2.25 2.06 -2.18
C GLN A 155 2.69 1.03 -1.14
N GLU A 156 3.79 0.30 -1.35
CA GLU A 156 4.32 -0.69 -0.40
C GLU A 156 4.71 -0.05 0.95
N LEU A 157 5.28 1.15 0.92
CA LEU A 157 5.56 1.86 2.18
C LEU A 157 4.26 2.31 2.88
N ALA A 158 3.25 2.73 2.12
CA ALA A 158 1.96 3.14 2.66
C ALA A 158 1.20 1.94 3.27
N THR A 159 1.17 0.78 2.61
CA THR A 159 0.56 -0.45 3.13
C THR A 159 1.30 -0.95 4.37
N ARG A 160 2.63 -1.00 4.34
CA ARG A 160 3.43 -1.28 5.53
C ARG A 160 3.02 -0.43 6.74
N ILE A 161 2.88 0.89 6.57
CA ILE A 161 2.50 1.80 7.64
C ILE A 161 1.05 1.54 8.09
N SER A 162 0.13 1.32 7.15
CA SER A 162 -1.27 1.01 7.45
C SER A 162 -1.41 -0.29 8.25
N HIS A 163 -0.75 -1.36 7.83
CA HIS A 163 -0.76 -2.66 8.49
C HIS A 163 -0.18 -2.56 9.91
N ARG A 164 1.03 -2.01 10.04
CA ARG A 164 1.67 -1.80 11.33
C ARG A 164 0.79 -1.01 12.30
N ASN A 165 0.25 0.12 11.84
CA ASN A 165 -0.56 0.98 12.70
C ASN A 165 -1.90 0.33 13.06
N SER A 166 -2.49 -0.47 12.15
CA SER A 166 -3.69 -1.26 12.45
C SER A 166 -3.42 -2.28 13.56
N GLY A 167 -2.29 -2.99 13.49
CA GLY A 167 -1.88 -3.93 14.55
C GLY A 167 -1.64 -3.24 15.89
N VAL A 168 -0.95 -2.11 15.91
CA VAL A 168 -0.71 -1.32 17.14
C VAL A 168 -2.03 -0.81 17.76
N LYS A 169 -2.99 -0.37 16.92
CA LYS A 169 -4.28 0.15 17.38
C LYS A 169 -5.27 -0.93 17.79
N ALA A 170 -5.02 -2.19 17.43
CA ALA A 170 -5.91 -3.29 17.77
C ALA A 170 -5.99 -3.58 19.27
N ASP A 171 -5.00 -3.18 20.05
CA ASP A 171 -4.87 -3.53 21.48
C ASP A 171 -5.11 -5.02 21.74
N CYS A 172 -4.58 -5.85 20.83
CA CYS A 172 -4.71 -7.29 20.79
C CYS A 172 -3.40 -7.90 20.28
N GLU A 173 -2.76 -8.73 21.07
CA GLU A 173 -1.45 -9.30 20.75
C GLU A 173 -1.47 -10.12 19.46
N ILE A 174 -2.50 -10.93 19.24
CA ILE A 174 -2.63 -11.76 18.03
C ILE A 174 -2.82 -10.86 16.79
N ALA A 175 -3.70 -9.86 16.87
CA ALA A 175 -3.85 -8.90 15.77
C ALA A 175 -2.54 -8.16 15.46
N HIS A 176 -1.82 -7.77 16.51
CA HIS A 176 -0.52 -7.12 16.38
C HIS A 176 0.50 -8.04 15.69
N GLU A 177 0.54 -9.33 16.06
CA GLU A 177 1.44 -10.29 15.42
C GLU A 177 1.11 -10.50 13.94
N VAL A 178 -0.15 -10.79 13.58
CA VAL A 178 -0.59 -10.95 12.19
C VAL A 178 -0.20 -9.74 11.34
N MET A 179 -0.57 -8.54 11.81
CA MET A 179 -0.30 -7.31 11.07
C MET A 179 1.19 -6.93 11.03
N THR A 180 1.98 -7.38 12.00
CA THR A 180 3.44 -7.21 11.99
C THR A 180 4.08 -8.10 10.92
N ARG A 181 3.64 -9.36 10.76
CA ARG A 181 4.14 -10.26 9.70
C ARG A 181 3.90 -9.65 8.32
N VAL A 182 2.65 -9.25 8.05
CA VAL A 182 2.31 -8.55 6.80
C VAL A 182 3.18 -7.31 6.60
N ALA A 183 3.29 -6.43 7.60
CA ALA A 183 4.09 -5.21 7.49
C ALA A 183 5.59 -5.46 7.28
N VAL A 184 6.13 -6.60 7.68
CA VAL A 184 7.53 -6.99 7.41
C VAL A 184 7.70 -7.33 5.94
N ASP A 185 6.78 -8.09 5.34
CA ASP A 185 6.83 -8.42 3.91
C ASP A 185 6.70 -7.16 3.06
N GLU A 186 5.73 -6.30 3.36
CA GLU A 186 5.56 -4.98 2.71
C GLU A 186 6.86 -4.13 2.76
N ASN A 187 7.60 -4.23 3.87
CA ASN A 187 8.89 -3.54 3.95
C ASN A 187 9.93 -4.14 2.99
N HIS A 188 9.94 -5.45 2.79
CA HIS A 188 10.85 -6.10 1.86
C HIS A 188 10.49 -5.76 0.41
N HIS A 189 9.19 -5.76 0.06
CA HIS A 189 8.69 -5.32 -1.25
C HIS A 189 9.05 -3.85 -1.51
N PHE A 190 8.80 -2.99 -0.54
CA PHE A 190 9.19 -1.58 -0.58
C PHE A 190 10.68 -1.41 -0.87
N MET A 191 11.55 -2.15 -0.19
CA MET A 191 13.00 -2.05 -0.39
C MET A 191 13.42 -2.43 -1.81
N PHE A 192 12.77 -3.42 -2.40
CA PHE A 192 13.00 -3.81 -3.79
C PHE A 192 12.61 -2.68 -4.76
N TYR A 193 11.35 -2.25 -4.75
CA TYR A 193 10.86 -1.23 -5.69
C TYR A 193 11.61 0.09 -5.56
N ARG A 194 11.84 0.54 -4.34
CA ARG A 194 12.66 1.73 -4.04
C ARG A 194 14.08 1.61 -4.58
N GLY A 195 14.70 0.42 -4.45
CA GLY A 195 16.03 0.13 -4.93
C GLY A 195 16.12 0.21 -6.45
N VAL A 196 15.17 -0.38 -7.18
CA VAL A 196 15.11 -0.30 -8.64
C VAL A 196 14.92 1.15 -9.10
N THR A 197 14.00 1.90 -8.46
CA THR A 197 13.83 3.33 -8.74
C THR A 197 15.13 4.12 -8.52
N THR A 198 15.89 3.79 -7.47
CA THR A 198 17.20 4.41 -7.20
C THR A 198 18.21 4.11 -8.33
N ALA A 199 18.23 2.90 -8.86
CA ALA A 199 19.11 2.53 -9.95
C ALA A 199 18.78 3.29 -11.24
N MET A 200 17.51 3.39 -11.58
CA MET A 200 17.03 4.15 -12.73
C MET A 200 17.31 5.66 -12.59
N LEU A 201 17.12 6.22 -11.38
CA LEU A 201 17.37 7.64 -11.10
C LEU A 201 18.83 8.06 -11.33
N LYS A 202 19.78 7.15 -11.09
CA LYS A 202 21.20 7.39 -11.37
C LYS A 202 21.53 7.45 -12.86
N GLN A 203 20.75 6.78 -13.70
CA GLN A 203 21.01 6.69 -15.15
C GLN A 203 20.27 7.78 -15.93
N ALA A 204 19.02 8.04 -15.58
CA ALA A 204 18.14 8.97 -16.31
C ALA A 204 17.32 9.84 -15.34
N PRO A 205 17.95 10.75 -14.58
CA PRO A 205 17.27 11.51 -13.53
C PRO A 205 16.05 12.28 -14.04
N GLY A 206 16.12 12.93 -15.21
CA GLY A 206 15.00 13.71 -15.75
C GLY A 206 13.75 12.86 -16.03
N LEU A 207 13.91 11.68 -16.63
CA LEU A 207 12.81 10.75 -16.90
C LEU A 207 12.22 10.18 -15.60
N VAL A 208 13.07 9.82 -14.65
CA VAL A 208 12.61 9.24 -13.38
C VAL A 208 11.96 10.30 -12.49
N LEU A 209 12.41 11.56 -12.51
CA LEU A 209 11.72 12.67 -11.82
C LEU A 209 10.32 12.90 -12.40
N ASP A 210 10.13 12.82 -13.71
CA ASP A 210 8.79 12.89 -14.33
C ASP A 210 7.87 11.78 -13.81
N ALA A 211 8.39 10.54 -13.76
CA ALA A 211 7.69 9.39 -13.23
C ALA A 211 7.37 9.50 -11.73
N ILE A 212 8.32 9.96 -10.90
CA ILE A 212 8.10 10.19 -9.46
C ILE A 212 7.04 11.27 -9.25
N HIS A 213 7.09 12.35 -10.02
CA HIS A 213 6.08 13.41 -9.94
C HIS A 213 4.70 12.86 -10.27
N GLY A 214 4.56 12.16 -11.41
CA GLY A 214 3.29 11.55 -11.82
C GLY A 214 2.73 10.58 -10.75
N ALA A 215 3.58 9.73 -10.19
CA ALA A 215 3.19 8.77 -9.17
C ALA A 215 2.76 9.41 -7.84
N LEU A 216 3.38 10.53 -7.42
CA LEU A 216 3.17 11.09 -6.08
C LEU A 216 2.17 12.25 -6.03
N VAL A 217 1.98 13.02 -7.13
CA VAL A 217 1.14 14.23 -7.12
C VAL A 217 -0.33 13.92 -6.88
N ASP A 218 -0.83 12.86 -7.50
CA ASP A 218 -2.21 12.38 -7.40
C ASP A 218 -2.27 10.95 -6.83
N PHE A 219 -1.36 10.64 -5.91
CA PHE A 219 -1.27 9.31 -5.33
C PHE A 219 -2.60 8.85 -4.73
N GLN A 220 -3.04 7.68 -5.15
CA GLN A 220 -4.23 7.02 -4.62
C GLN A 220 -3.89 5.60 -4.21
N MET A 221 -4.36 5.21 -3.01
CA MET A 221 -4.28 3.81 -2.58
C MET A 221 -5.14 2.92 -3.47
N PRO A 222 -4.70 1.67 -3.74
CA PRO A 222 -5.44 0.73 -4.59
C PRO A 222 -6.87 0.45 -4.13
N GLY A 223 -7.20 0.75 -2.88
CA GLY A 223 -8.52 0.53 -2.28
C GLY A 223 -9.63 1.50 -2.69
N THR A 224 -9.38 2.52 -3.51
CA THR A 224 -10.40 3.56 -3.84
C THR A 224 -11.66 3.01 -4.50
N GLY A 225 -11.59 1.84 -5.13
CA GLY A 225 -12.71 1.12 -5.72
C GLY A 225 -13.59 0.33 -4.75
N ILE A 226 -13.15 0.12 -3.51
CA ILE A 226 -13.82 -0.68 -2.49
C ILE A 226 -15.12 0.00 -2.03
N PRO A 227 -16.19 -0.76 -1.73
CA PRO A 227 -17.44 -0.18 -1.22
C PRO A 227 -17.22 0.71 0.01
N ASN A 228 -17.84 1.88 -0.02
CA ASN A 228 -17.77 2.86 1.08
C ASN A 228 -16.36 3.36 1.43
N PHE A 229 -15.39 3.28 0.51
CA PHE A 229 -13.99 3.64 0.75
C PHE A 229 -13.83 4.98 1.47
N ASN A 230 -14.44 6.06 0.99
CA ASN A 230 -14.30 7.40 1.60
C ASN A 230 -14.76 7.44 3.07
N ARG A 231 -15.86 6.74 3.41
CA ARG A 231 -16.35 6.65 4.79
C ARG A 231 -15.37 5.88 5.67
N ARG A 232 -14.83 4.77 5.17
CA ARG A 232 -13.83 3.94 5.85
C ARG A 232 -12.53 4.71 6.04
N ALA A 233 -12.03 5.39 5.02
CA ALA A 233 -10.83 6.20 5.08
C ALA A 233 -10.93 7.32 6.15
N VAL A 234 -12.09 7.97 6.27
CA VAL A 234 -12.34 8.96 7.34
C VAL A 234 -12.30 8.32 8.74
N ALA A 235 -12.89 7.13 8.92
CA ALA A 235 -12.85 6.42 10.21
C ALA A 235 -11.40 6.03 10.58
N ILE A 236 -10.65 5.48 9.63
CA ILE A 236 -9.24 5.10 9.75
C ILE A 236 -8.37 6.33 10.09
N ALA A 237 -8.62 7.46 9.41
CA ALA A 237 -7.89 8.70 9.65
C ALA A 237 -8.17 9.27 11.06
N ARG A 238 -9.41 9.22 11.52
CA ARG A 238 -9.79 9.65 12.88
C ARG A 238 -9.19 8.78 13.97
N ALA A 239 -9.06 7.48 13.73
CA ALA A 239 -8.39 6.56 14.62
C ALA A 239 -6.86 6.75 14.66
N GLY A 240 -6.30 7.58 13.78
CA GLY A 240 -4.85 7.79 13.66
C GLY A 240 -4.10 6.57 13.12
N ILE A 241 -4.79 5.69 12.40
CA ILE A 241 -4.18 4.52 11.74
C ILE A 241 -3.47 4.96 10.46
N TYR A 242 -4.16 5.67 9.58
CA TYR A 242 -3.59 6.22 8.37
C TYR A 242 -4.33 7.49 7.93
N ASN A 243 -3.58 8.54 7.55
CA ASN A 243 -4.13 9.80 7.07
C ASN A 243 -3.09 10.56 6.22
N LEU A 244 -3.47 11.72 5.65
CA LEU A 244 -2.58 12.51 4.78
C LEU A 244 -1.30 12.98 5.48
N ARG A 245 -1.35 13.29 6.77
CA ARG A 245 -0.15 13.67 7.55
C ARG A 245 0.81 12.49 7.65
N ILE A 246 0.31 11.32 8.04
CA ILE A 246 1.10 10.08 8.08
C ILE A 246 1.68 9.77 6.70
N HIS A 247 0.89 9.92 5.62
CA HIS A 247 1.38 9.73 4.27
C HIS A 247 2.51 10.70 3.93
N ALA A 248 2.36 11.98 4.21
CA ALA A 248 3.41 12.98 3.98
C ALA A 248 4.69 12.68 4.75
N GLU A 249 4.57 12.43 6.07
CA GLU A 249 5.71 12.33 7.00
C GLU A 249 6.39 10.96 6.98
N GLN A 250 5.62 9.87 6.78
CA GLN A 250 6.13 8.50 6.90
C GLN A 250 6.27 7.77 5.56
N VAL A 251 5.72 8.32 4.47
CA VAL A 251 5.85 7.75 3.13
C VAL A 251 6.62 8.69 2.21
N VAL A 252 6.06 9.86 1.88
CA VAL A 252 6.65 10.73 0.86
C VAL A 252 8.01 11.28 1.30
N GLN A 253 8.10 11.89 2.48
CA GLN A 253 9.37 12.44 2.97
C GLN A 253 10.50 11.40 3.08
N PRO A 254 10.28 10.17 3.62
CA PRO A 254 11.32 9.13 3.62
C PRO A 254 11.77 8.72 2.22
N LEU A 255 10.85 8.61 1.25
CA LEU A 255 11.20 8.32 -0.14
C LEU A 255 12.07 9.41 -0.75
N LEU A 256 11.66 10.69 -0.65
CA LEU A 256 12.42 11.81 -1.21
C LEU A 256 13.82 11.92 -0.59
N ARG A 257 13.94 11.69 0.72
CA ARG A 257 15.25 11.64 1.40
C ARG A 257 16.11 10.48 0.93
N HIS A 258 15.52 9.29 0.77
CA HIS A 258 16.26 8.11 0.30
C HIS A 258 16.79 8.31 -1.12
N TRP A 259 15.96 8.83 -2.01
CA TRP A 259 16.35 9.13 -3.39
C TRP A 259 17.20 10.39 -3.52
N ARG A 260 17.40 11.13 -2.40
CA ARG A 260 18.16 12.38 -2.36
C ARG A 260 17.72 13.36 -3.45
N ILE A 261 16.40 13.51 -3.60
CA ILE A 261 15.81 14.33 -4.66
C ILE A 261 16.36 15.75 -4.64
N ASP A 262 16.60 16.32 -3.46
CA ASP A 262 17.17 17.65 -3.23
C ASP A 262 18.63 17.82 -3.68
N ALA A 263 19.36 16.71 -3.83
CA ALA A 263 20.78 16.70 -4.15
C ALA A 263 21.09 16.27 -5.59
N ILE A 264 20.09 16.12 -6.45
CA ILE A 264 20.31 15.76 -7.86
C ILE A 264 20.74 17.02 -8.61
N GLU A 265 21.90 16.95 -9.23
CA GLU A 265 22.52 18.03 -9.99
C GLU A 265 22.54 17.73 -11.50
N GLY A 266 22.84 18.74 -12.32
CA GLY A 266 23.00 18.59 -13.77
C GLY A 266 21.67 18.43 -14.53
N LEU A 267 20.56 18.80 -13.91
CA LEU A 267 19.22 18.72 -14.49
C LEU A 267 19.01 19.83 -15.54
N ASP A 268 18.25 19.53 -16.59
CA ASP A 268 17.72 20.55 -17.48
C ASP A 268 16.61 21.37 -16.79
N ALA A 269 16.12 22.41 -17.46
CA ALA A 269 15.13 23.33 -16.90
C ALA A 269 13.82 22.61 -16.50
N ARG A 270 13.36 21.63 -17.32
CA ARG A 270 12.14 20.86 -17.03
C ARG A 270 12.33 19.95 -15.81
N ALA A 271 13.43 19.21 -15.77
CA ALA A 271 13.73 18.31 -14.66
C ALA A 271 13.96 19.08 -13.35
N SER A 272 14.56 20.27 -13.39
CA SER A 272 14.70 21.17 -12.24
C SER A 272 13.34 21.63 -11.72
N GLU A 273 12.42 22.03 -12.59
CA GLU A 273 11.05 22.39 -12.21
C GLU A 273 10.30 21.21 -11.57
N LEU A 274 10.47 19.99 -12.11
CA LEU A 274 9.88 18.79 -11.53
C LEU A 274 10.46 18.48 -10.14
N GLN A 275 11.78 18.63 -9.96
CA GLN A 275 12.44 18.46 -8.67
C GLN A 275 11.83 19.40 -7.62
N GLU A 276 11.64 20.68 -7.94
CA GLU A 276 11.01 21.64 -7.02
C GLU A 276 9.56 21.24 -6.69
N LYS A 277 8.76 20.83 -7.68
CA LYS A 277 7.39 20.37 -7.48
C LYS A 277 7.34 19.14 -6.58
N ILE A 278 8.21 18.15 -6.79
CA ILE A 278 8.29 16.93 -5.97
C ILE A 278 8.63 17.30 -4.52
N LEU A 279 9.61 18.15 -4.30
CA LEU A 279 10.01 18.61 -2.96
C LEU A 279 8.90 19.38 -2.22
N ALA A 280 7.97 20.01 -2.96
CA ALA A 280 6.82 20.70 -2.37
C ALA A 280 5.66 19.77 -1.99
N ILE A 281 5.60 18.53 -2.48
CA ILE A 281 4.48 17.60 -2.22
C ILE A 281 4.22 17.39 -0.72
N PRO A 282 5.22 17.10 0.14
CA PRO A 282 4.98 16.89 1.57
C PRO A 282 4.31 18.10 2.24
N GLY A 283 4.75 19.30 1.93
CA GLY A 283 4.15 20.54 2.47
C GLY A 283 2.70 20.70 2.06
N THR A 284 2.38 20.41 0.81
CA THR A 284 1.01 20.45 0.27
C THR A 284 0.11 19.43 1.00
N LEU A 285 0.57 18.19 1.19
CA LEU A 285 -0.17 17.15 1.89
C LEU A 285 -0.40 17.49 3.36
N ILE A 286 0.59 18.06 4.04
CA ILE A 286 0.46 18.51 5.44
C ILE A 286 -0.58 19.62 5.55
N ALA A 287 -0.55 20.62 4.67
CA ALA A 287 -1.56 21.68 4.65
C ALA A 287 -2.98 21.14 4.40
N GLN A 288 -3.13 20.16 3.53
CA GLN A 288 -4.41 19.46 3.31
C GLN A 288 -4.87 18.68 4.54
N ALA A 289 -3.94 18.01 5.23
CA ALA A 289 -4.21 17.30 6.49
C ALA A 289 -4.72 18.26 7.58
N GLU A 290 -4.05 19.40 7.77
CA GLU A 290 -4.45 20.44 8.73
C GLU A 290 -5.84 21.01 8.43
N ALA A 291 -6.12 21.28 7.16
CA ALA A 291 -7.44 21.74 6.73
C ALA A 291 -8.54 20.69 6.96
N PHE A 292 -8.24 19.42 6.82
CA PHE A 292 -9.15 18.32 7.08
C PHE A 292 -9.38 18.16 8.59
N GLU A 293 -8.34 18.14 9.42
CA GLU A 293 -8.38 18.04 10.87
C GLU A 293 -9.21 19.20 11.48
N ALA A 294 -9.00 20.43 11.00
CA ALA A 294 -9.77 21.60 11.43
C ALA A 294 -11.27 21.49 11.09
N ARG A 295 -11.62 20.90 9.94
CA ARG A 295 -13.02 20.63 9.56
C ARG A 295 -13.67 19.58 10.45
N LEU A 296 -12.94 18.51 10.79
CA LEU A 296 -13.42 17.47 11.69
C LEU A 296 -13.68 18.04 13.08
N SER A 297 -12.73 18.78 13.68
CA SER A 297 -12.87 19.40 14.99
C SER A 297 -14.09 20.34 15.07
N LYS A 298 -14.32 21.15 14.05
CA LYS A 298 -15.53 22.02 13.96
C LYS A 298 -16.82 21.21 13.90
N ARG A 299 -16.84 20.08 13.21
CA ARG A 299 -18.02 19.20 13.11
C ARG A 299 -18.31 18.54 14.45
N ASP A 300 -17.29 18.05 15.12
CA ASP A 300 -17.40 17.35 16.41
C ASP A 300 -17.85 18.33 17.52
N ALA A 301 -17.32 19.56 17.54
CA ALA A 301 -17.79 20.62 18.43
C ALA A 301 -19.27 20.97 18.20
N ARG A 302 -19.74 21.03 16.95
CA ARG A 302 -21.16 21.27 16.63
C ARG A 302 -22.06 20.11 17.03
N ALA A 303 -21.60 18.87 16.94
CA ALA A 303 -22.33 17.69 17.39
C ALA A 303 -22.46 17.66 18.91
N ALA A 304 -21.40 17.98 19.64
CA ALA A 304 -21.41 18.06 21.10
C ALA A 304 -22.34 19.15 21.67
N VAL A 305 -22.55 20.25 20.93
CA VAL A 305 -23.50 21.32 21.32
C VAL A 305 -24.97 20.93 21.09
N ARG A 306 -25.22 19.91 20.25
CA ARG A 306 -26.58 19.44 19.90
C ARG A 306 -27.03 18.22 20.69
N ALA A 307 -26.11 17.54 21.35
CA ALA A 307 -26.36 16.39 22.24
C ALA A 307 -26.58 16.85 23.69
#